data_1691fa5fd559dd75af524d8b4bd2820a
#
_entry.id   1691fa5fd559dd75af524d8b4bd2820a
#
_cell.length_a   1.000
_cell.length_b   1.000
_cell.length_c   1.000
_cell.angle_alpha   90.00
_cell.angle_beta   90.00
_cell.angle_gamma   90.00
#
_symmetry.space_group_name_H-M   'P 1'
#
loop_
_entity.id
_entity.type
_entity.pdbx_description
1 polymer ?
#
loop_
_entity_poly.entity_id
_entity_poly.type
_entity_poly.pdbx_seq_one_letter_code
_entity_poly.pdbx_strand_id
1 'polypeptide(L)'
;CALPISKRAEEIKGEPTLYACNITDDVTKLKENAMKVINNGGNCIMVDVHGVGYSAVRALAEDPEITVPILGHSCFNGAFTSSPYQGMSSKVVAKLARLAGCDIYLTQPPYGKFDNTFDNYIINLITSKAKMYDIKPMLPFVGGGVVPGLVPKFLDDAGIDVLLGVGAGIHAHPMGPQAGAKAFRAAIDACMNDVPLREKAKECKELEVSLEKWGLYGEDHSKNLYAI
;
A
#
# COMPACT_ATOMS: atom_id res chain seq x y z
N CYS A 1 13.91 11.59 12.49
CA CYS A 1 13.33 12.52 11.50
C CYS A 1 11.82 12.28 11.22
N ALA A 2 11.30 11.10 11.45
CA ALA A 2 9.91 10.73 11.13
C ALA A 2 8.89 11.32 12.13
N LEU A 3 9.18 11.28 13.40
CA LEU A 3 8.27 11.74 14.45
C LEU A 3 7.81 13.20 14.32
N PRO A 4 8.68 14.19 13.99
CA PRO A 4 8.24 15.54 13.74
C PRO A 4 7.28 15.66 12.56
N ILE A 5 7.45 14.82 11.53
CA ILE A 5 6.60 14.83 10.32
C ILE A 5 5.22 14.27 10.63
N SER A 6 5.12 13.12 11.32
CA SER A 6 3.82 12.55 11.69
C SER A 6 3.06 13.45 12.66
N LYS A 7 3.71 14.00 13.68
CA LYS A 7 3.10 14.98 14.58
C LYS A 7 2.57 16.21 13.84
N ARG A 8 3.35 16.75 12.90
CA ARG A 8 2.89 17.89 12.11
C ARG A 8 1.70 17.53 11.22
N ALA A 9 1.67 16.33 10.65
CA ALA A 9 0.54 15.85 9.88
C ALA A 9 -0.72 15.70 10.77
N GLU A 10 -0.57 15.15 11.98
CA GLU A 10 -1.65 15.02 12.96
C GLU A 10 -2.22 16.38 13.39
N GLU A 11 -1.34 17.36 13.67
CA GLU A 11 -1.76 18.73 13.99
C GLU A 11 -2.60 19.36 12.87
N ILE A 12 -2.20 19.14 11.61
CA ILE A 12 -2.91 19.71 10.45
C ILE A 12 -4.24 18.99 10.19
N LYS A 13 -4.26 17.67 10.33
CA LYS A 13 -5.45 16.84 10.06
C LYS A 13 -6.44 16.83 11.20
N GLY A 14 -5.98 17.01 12.44
CA GLY A 14 -6.79 16.82 13.65
C GLY A 14 -7.03 15.35 14.02
N GLU A 15 -6.34 14.41 13.38
CA GLU A 15 -6.45 12.97 13.61
C GLU A 15 -5.10 12.26 13.46
N PRO A 16 -4.90 11.08 14.09
CA PRO A 16 -3.66 10.31 14.00
C PRO A 16 -3.27 9.98 12.56
N THR A 17 -1.97 10.10 12.26
CA THR A 17 -1.39 9.71 10.98
C THR A 17 -0.53 8.47 11.16
N LEU A 18 -0.85 7.38 10.47
CA LEU A 18 -0.04 6.17 10.48
C LEU A 18 1.30 6.43 9.80
N TYR A 19 2.39 6.18 10.53
CA TYR A 19 3.75 6.25 10.01
C TYR A 19 4.45 4.90 10.11
N ALA A 20 4.58 4.21 8.99
CA ALA A 20 5.20 2.89 8.91
C ALA A 20 6.73 3.01 8.73
N CYS A 21 7.48 2.82 9.80
CA CYS A 21 8.94 2.81 9.76
C CYS A 21 9.46 1.46 9.30
N ASN A 22 10.33 1.44 8.27
CA ASN A 22 10.98 0.21 7.84
C ASN A 22 12.07 -0.20 8.86
N ILE A 23 11.91 -1.41 9.41
CA ILE A 23 12.82 -2.00 10.40
C ILE A 23 13.60 -3.19 9.85
N THR A 24 13.48 -3.50 8.55
CA THR A 24 14.15 -4.63 7.91
C THR A 24 15.66 -4.55 8.11
N ASP A 25 16.22 -5.57 8.74
CA ASP A 25 17.65 -5.69 9.09
C ASP A 25 17.95 -7.19 9.32
N ASP A 26 19.11 -7.50 9.86
CA ASP A 26 19.41 -8.80 10.44
C ASP A 26 18.33 -9.22 11.45
N VAL A 27 17.93 -10.49 11.41
CA VAL A 27 16.83 -10.99 12.25
C VAL A 27 17.07 -10.79 13.74
N THR A 28 18.32 -10.77 14.17
CA THR A 28 18.72 -10.52 15.58
C THR A 28 18.49 -9.06 16.02
N LYS A 29 18.35 -8.13 15.08
CA LYS A 29 18.16 -6.70 15.35
C LYS A 29 16.71 -6.25 15.21
N LEU A 30 15.82 -7.07 14.66
CA LEU A 30 14.45 -6.68 14.34
C LEU A 30 13.68 -6.15 15.56
N LYS A 31 13.75 -6.87 16.69
CA LYS A 31 13.09 -6.44 17.93
C LYS A 31 13.67 -5.10 18.42
N GLU A 32 14.98 -4.97 18.46
CA GLU A 32 15.64 -3.72 18.88
C GLU A 32 15.21 -2.55 17.99
N ASN A 33 15.18 -2.74 16.67
CA ASN A 33 14.75 -1.72 15.72
C ASN A 33 13.25 -1.37 15.89
N ALA A 34 12.39 -2.36 16.11
CA ALA A 34 10.96 -2.13 16.40
C ALA A 34 10.79 -1.30 17.67
N MET A 35 11.50 -1.65 18.76
CA MET A 35 11.44 -0.92 20.01
C MET A 35 11.97 0.52 19.87
N LYS A 36 13.02 0.75 19.05
CA LYS A 36 13.46 2.11 18.72
C LYS A 36 12.35 2.93 18.06
N VAL A 37 11.58 2.34 17.15
CA VAL A 37 10.44 3.00 16.50
C VAL A 37 9.37 3.34 17.52
N ILE A 38 8.93 2.37 18.32
CA ILE A 38 7.87 2.51 19.33
C ILE A 38 8.27 3.55 20.39
N ASN A 39 9.45 3.44 20.95
CA ASN A 39 9.95 4.35 22.01
C ASN A 39 10.13 5.79 21.52
N ASN A 40 10.24 6.00 20.21
CA ASN A 40 10.27 7.33 19.60
C ASN A 40 8.88 7.77 19.06
N GLY A 41 7.80 7.10 19.46
CA GLY A 41 6.43 7.46 19.11
C GLY A 41 6.00 7.05 17.70
N GLY A 42 6.72 6.13 17.05
CA GLY A 42 6.25 5.49 15.82
C GLY A 42 5.06 4.58 16.11
N ASN A 43 4.09 4.58 15.22
CA ASN A 43 2.79 3.91 15.43
C ASN A 43 2.52 2.80 14.38
N CYS A 44 3.53 2.42 13.60
CA CYS A 44 3.52 1.29 12.69
C CYS A 44 4.96 0.89 12.36
N ILE A 45 5.24 -0.39 12.21
CA ILE A 45 6.51 -0.91 11.69
C ILE A 45 6.29 -1.56 10.34
N MET A 46 7.26 -1.42 9.44
CA MET A 46 7.27 -2.11 8.15
C MET A 46 8.44 -3.09 8.10
N VAL A 47 8.20 -4.28 7.57
CA VAL A 47 9.23 -5.31 7.43
C VAL A 47 9.10 -6.02 6.08
N ASP A 48 10.23 -6.30 5.42
CA ASP A 48 10.24 -7.18 4.26
C ASP A 48 10.07 -8.64 4.71
N VAL A 49 8.86 -9.16 4.52
CA VAL A 49 8.45 -10.47 5.02
C VAL A 49 9.30 -11.60 4.43
N HIS A 50 9.67 -11.48 3.16
CA HIS A 50 10.42 -12.51 2.46
C HIS A 50 11.92 -12.42 2.73
N GLY A 51 12.42 -11.22 2.97
CA GLY A 51 13.83 -10.99 3.31
C GLY A 51 14.19 -11.48 4.69
N VAL A 52 13.33 -11.25 5.70
CA VAL A 52 13.59 -11.69 7.08
C VAL A 52 13.02 -13.07 7.39
N GLY A 53 12.04 -13.54 6.61
CA GLY A 53 11.36 -14.82 6.81
C GLY A 53 10.15 -14.74 7.75
N TYR A 54 9.17 -15.61 7.50
CA TYR A 54 7.88 -15.62 8.22
C TYR A 54 8.00 -15.88 9.73
N SER A 55 8.97 -16.70 10.17
CA SER A 55 9.19 -16.96 11.59
C SER A 55 9.71 -15.76 12.34
N ALA A 56 10.51 -14.91 11.70
CA ALA A 56 10.99 -13.66 12.31
C ALA A 56 9.83 -12.65 12.43
N VAL A 57 8.98 -12.54 11.41
CA VAL A 57 7.76 -11.70 11.48
C VAL A 57 6.82 -12.18 12.59
N ARG A 58 6.63 -13.50 12.70
CA ARG A 58 5.80 -14.10 13.76
C ARG A 58 6.35 -13.80 15.14
N ALA A 59 7.67 -13.90 15.33
CA ALA A 59 8.30 -13.54 16.60
C ALA A 59 8.05 -12.09 17.02
N LEU A 60 8.01 -11.15 16.05
CA LEU A 60 7.59 -9.77 16.31
C LEU A 60 6.11 -9.67 16.66
N ALA A 61 5.25 -10.35 15.92
CA ALA A 61 3.79 -10.29 16.11
C ALA A 61 3.32 -10.91 17.44
N GLU A 62 4.05 -11.91 17.94
CA GLU A 62 3.76 -12.59 19.23
C GLU A 62 4.46 -11.91 20.42
N ASP A 63 5.34 -10.92 20.19
CA ASP A 63 6.03 -10.22 21.25
C ASP A 63 5.11 -9.17 21.90
N PRO A 64 4.81 -9.27 23.23
CA PRO A 64 3.89 -8.36 23.89
C PRO A 64 4.39 -6.90 23.98
N GLU A 65 5.67 -6.63 23.73
CA GLU A 65 6.21 -5.28 23.68
C GLU A 65 5.98 -4.61 22.33
N ILE A 66 5.64 -5.37 21.28
CA ILE A 66 5.32 -4.84 19.95
C ILE A 66 3.82 -4.53 19.90
N THR A 67 3.46 -3.31 20.22
CA THR A 67 2.08 -2.84 20.39
C THR A 67 1.52 -2.08 19.17
N VAL A 68 2.27 -2.04 18.08
CA VAL A 68 1.92 -1.31 16.84
C VAL A 68 1.69 -2.27 15.69
N PRO A 69 0.86 -1.90 14.67
CA PRO A 69 0.63 -2.74 13.49
C PRO A 69 1.92 -3.06 12.73
N ILE A 70 1.93 -4.23 12.11
CA ILE A 70 3.01 -4.72 11.25
C ILE A 70 2.57 -4.64 9.78
N LEU A 71 3.23 -3.78 9.01
CA LEU A 71 3.09 -3.72 7.56
C LEU A 71 4.10 -4.68 6.92
N GLY A 72 3.61 -5.78 6.34
CA GLY A 72 4.40 -6.70 5.56
C GLY A 72 4.65 -6.17 4.15
N HIS A 73 5.89 -5.84 3.83
CA HIS A 73 6.30 -5.48 2.48
C HIS A 73 6.61 -6.74 1.67
N SER A 74 6.13 -6.79 0.43
CA SER A 74 6.26 -7.96 -0.45
C SER A 74 7.51 -7.91 -1.36
N CYS A 75 8.62 -7.33 -0.90
CA CYS A 75 9.90 -7.47 -1.60
C CYS A 75 10.22 -8.95 -1.84
N PHE A 76 10.97 -9.25 -2.87
CA PHE A 76 11.27 -10.63 -3.30
C PHE A 76 10.06 -11.51 -3.68
N ASN A 77 8.82 -11.03 -3.58
CA ASN A 77 7.64 -11.82 -3.93
C ASN A 77 7.76 -12.46 -5.33
N GLY A 78 8.29 -11.72 -6.30
CA GLY A 78 8.50 -12.22 -7.66
C GLY A 78 9.38 -13.46 -7.74
N ALA A 79 10.37 -13.62 -6.85
CA ALA A 79 11.20 -14.82 -6.79
C ALA A 79 10.40 -16.08 -6.45
N PHE A 80 9.27 -15.93 -5.76
CA PHE A 80 8.39 -17.04 -5.41
C PHE A 80 7.23 -17.24 -6.39
N THR A 81 6.73 -16.18 -7.00
CA THR A 81 5.42 -16.19 -7.68
C THR A 81 5.47 -15.95 -9.19
N SER A 82 6.61 -15.51 -9.76
CA SER A 82 6.67 -15.14 -11.19
C SER A 82 6.92 -16.32 -12.13
N SER A 83 7.45 -17.45 -11.65
CA SER A 83 7.70 -18.60 -12.52
C SER A 83 6.41 -19.36 -12.80
N PRO A 84 6.07 -19.67 -14.06
CA PRO A 84 4.90 -20.46 -14.39
C PRO A 84 5.08 -21.97 -14.12
N TYR A 85 6.30 -22.43 -13.87
CA TYR A 85 6.61 -23.84 -13.79
C TYR A 85 6.92 -24.32 -12.37
N GLN A 86 7.41 -23.43 -11.49
CA GLN A 86 7.72 -23.77 -10.12
C GLN A 86 7.67 -22.53 -9.24
N GLY A 87 7.32 -22.70 -7.98
CA GLY A 87 7.23 -21.61 -7.02
C GLY A 87 6.05 -21.78 -6.07
N MET A 88 5.61 -20.68 -5.50
CA MET A 88 4.42 -20.63 -4.65
C MET A 88 3.36 -19.73 -5.29
N SER A 89 2.08 -20.11 -5.17
CA SER A 89 1.01 -19.21 -5.61
C SER A 89 0.95 -17.95 -4.73
N SER A 90 0.59 -16.82 -5.32
CA SER A 90 0.39 -15.56 -4.59
C SER A 90 -0.55 -15.72 -3.39
N LYS A 91 -1.59 -16.57 -3.51
CA LYS A 91 -2.50 -16.93 -2.42
C LYS A 91 -1.77 -17.53 -1.23
N VAL A 92 -0.83 -18.46 -1.45
CA VAL A 92 -0.06 -19.11 -0.38
C VAL A 92 0.84 -18.09 0.29
N VAL A 93 1.55 -17.29 -0.48
CA VAL A 93 2.45 -16.23 0.03
C VAL A 93 1.70 -15.23 0.91
N ALA A 94 0.54 -14.72 0.44
CA ALA A 94 -0.29 -13.80 1.22
C ALA A 94 -0.86 -14.46 2.49
N LYS A 95 -1.26 -15.74 2.44
CA LYS A 95 -1.69 -16.50 3.63
C LYS A 95 -0.58 -16.65 4.65
N LEU A 96 0.64 -16.94 4.21
CA LEU A 96 1.79 -17.09 5.12
C LEU A 96 2.12 -15.77 5.80
N ALA A 97 2.06 -14.63 5.08
CA ALA A 97 2.23 -13.31 5.68
C ALA A 97 1.17 -13.03 6.77
N ARG A 98 -0.09 -13.38 6.49
CA ARG A 98 -1.19 -13.25 7.46
C ARG A 98 -1.02 -14.16 8.67
N LEU A 99 -0.63 -15.42 8.48
CA LEU A 99 -0.33 -16.37 9.55
C LEU A 99 0.87 -15.94 10.39
N ALA A 100 1.81 -15.24 9.80
CA ALA A 100 2.95 -14.66 10.50
C ALA A 100 2.59 -13.41 11.33
N GLY A 101 1.36 -12.88 11.21
CA GLY A 101 0.87 -11.76 12.01
C GLY A 101 1.00 -10.38 11.36
N CYS A 102 1.13 -10.31 10.03
CA CYS A 102 1.00 -9.02 9.36
C CYS A 102 -0.43 -8.46 9.49
N ASP A 103 -0.56 -7.19 9.83
CA ASP A 103 -1.84 -6.45 9.86
C ASP A 103 -2.15 -5.78 8.52
N ILE A 104 -1.11 -5.42 7.79
CA ILE A 104 -1.18 -4.76 6.48
C ILE A 104 -0.25 -5.54 5.53
N TYR A 105 -0.67 -5.78 4.29
CA TYR A 105 0.18 -6.48 3.33
C TYR A 105 0.16 -5.84 1.95
N LEU A 106 1.38 -5.57 1.41
CA LEU A 106 1.56 -4.97 0.09
C LEU A 106 1.21 -5.96 -1.02
N THR A 107 0.28 -5.54 -1.87
CA THR A 107 -0.17 -6.25 -3.06
C THR A 107 0.09 -5.40 -4.30
N GLN A 108 0.73 -5.98 -5.30
CA GLN A 108 1.05 -5.30 -6.56
C GLN A 108 -0.13 -5.43 -7.53
N PRO A 109 -0.67 -4.30 -8.05
CA PRO A 109 -1.76 -4.35 -9.03
C PRO A 109 -1.24 -4.68 -10.43
N PRO A 110 -2.08 -5.27 -11.30
CA PRO A 110 -1.75 -5.52 -12.71
C PRO A 110 -1.74 -4.25 -13.56
N TYR A 111 -2.24 -3.15 -13.02
CA TYR A 111 -2.31 -1.84 -13.68
C TYR A 111 -1.09 -0.96 -13.40
N GLY A 112 -0.17 -1.45 -12.58
CA GLY A 112 1.00 -0.71 -12.13
C GLY A 112 2.26 -1.01 -12.93
N LYS A 113 3.41 -0.66 -12.37
CA LYS A 113 4.72 -0.83 -12.98
C LYS A 113 5.29 -2.25 -12.89
N PHE A 114 4.63 -3.14 -12.16
CA PHE A 114 5.08 -4.52 -11.98
C PHE A 114 4.29 -5.45 -12.90
N ASP A 115 4.98 -6.45 -13.44
CA ASP A 115 4.35 -7.52 -14.19
C ASP A 115 3.66 -8.47 -13.19
N ASN A 116 2.36 -8.29 -13.04
CA ASN A 116 1.51 -9.13 -12.20
C ASN A 116 0.20 -9.42 -12.93
N THR A 117 -0.34 -10.60 -12.73
CA THR A 117 -1.64 -10.97 -13.32
C THR A 117 -2.80 -10.43 -12.49
N PHE A 118 -3.94 -10.20 -13.15
CA PHE A 118 -5.17 -9.81 -12.46
C PHE A 118 -5.59 -10.86 -11.43
N ASP A 119 -5.48 -12.15 -11.77
CA ASP A 119 -5.83 -13.24 -10.87
C ASP A 119 -4.98 -13.26 -9.60
N ASN A 120 -3.66 -13.05 -9.72
CA ASN A 120 -2.77 -12.95 -8.57
C ASN A 120 -3.10 -11.75 -7.69
N TYR A 121 -3.44 -10.62 -8.30
CA TYR A 121 -3.84 -9.42 -7.59
C TYR A 121 -5.14 -9.63 -6.81
N ILE A 122 -6.19 -10.08 -7.48
CA ILE A 122 -7.51 -10.32 -6.85
C ILE A 122 -7.43 -11.38 -5.76
N ILE A 123 -6.71 -12.48 -6.00
CA ILE A 123 -6.57 -13.53 -4.98
C ILE A 123 -5.84 -13.05 -3.71
N ASN A 124 -4.91 -12.10 -3.85
CA ASN A 124 -4.25 -11.47 -2.70
C ASN A 124 -5.21 -10.56 -1.93
N LEU A 125 -6.04 -9.76 -2.61
CA LEU A 125 -7.07 -8.94 -1.97
C LEU A 125 -8.08 -9.81 -1.20
N ILE A 126 -8.59 -10.87 -1.85
CA ILE A 126 -9.50 -11.83 -1.22
C ILE A 126 -8.85 -12.51 -0.02
N THR A 127 -7.60 -12.96 -0.15
CA THR A 127 -6.86 -13.67 0.91
C THR A 127 -6.62 -12.76 2.12
N SER A 128 -6.37 -11.48 1.90
CA SER A 128 -6.19 -10.50 2.98
C SER A 128 -7.47 -10.35 3.82
N LYS A 129 -8.64 -10.31 3.18
CA LYS A 129 -9.92 -10.03 3.82
C LYS A 129 -10.74 -11.27 4.23
N ALA A 130 -10.54 -12.41 3.56
CA ALA A 130 -11.36 -13.60 3.78
C ALA A 130 -11.31 -14.09 5.22
N LYS A 131 -12.42 -14.67 5.69
CA LYS A 131 -12.47 -15.35 7.00
C LYS A 131 -11.45 -16.48 7.05
N MET A 132 -10.58 -16.49 8.06
CA MET A 132 -9.57 -17.51 8.27
C MET A 132 -9.53 -17.88 9.76
N TYR A 133 -10.44 -18.79 10.17
CA TYR A 133 -10.62 -19.19 11.57
C TYR A 133 -10.82 -17.97 12.49
N ASP A 134 -9.98 -17.81 13.49
CA ASP A 134 -9.91 -16.71 14.47
C ASP A 134 -8.86 -15.65 14.11
N ILE A 135 -8.12 -15.85 13.00
CA ILE A 135 -7.07 -14.92 12.56
C ILE A 135 -7.72 -13.69 11.90
N LYS A 136 -7.37 -12.51 12.40
CA LYS A 136 -7.87 -11.22 11.91
C LYS A 136 -7.56 -11.04 10.41
N PRO A 137 -8.40 -10.31 9.66
CA PRO A 137 -8.08 -9.90 8.29
C PRO A 137 -6.91 -8.92 8.30
N MET A 138 -6.14 -8.93 7.21
CA MET A 138 -5.16 -7.88 6.90
C MET A 138 -5.83 -6.77 6.11
N LEU A 139 -5.37 -5.53 6.30
CA LEU A 139 -5.70 -4.42 5.41
C LEU A 139 -4.85 -4.55 4.13
N PRO A 140 -5.45 -4.69 2.94
CA PRO A 140 -4.68 -4.71 1.70
C PRO A 140 -4.04 -3.35 1.45
N PHE A 141 -2.77 -3.38 1.06
CA PHE A 141 -2.01 -2.22 0.65
C PHE A 141 -1.68 -2.37 -0.85
N VAL A 142 -2.34 -1.59 -1.70
CA VAL A 142 -2.10 -1.63 -3.15
C VAL A 142 -1.03 -0.61 -3.51
N GLY A 143 0.07 -1.07 -4.09
CA GLY A 143 1.20 -0.21 -4.41
C GLY A 143 2.00 -0.64 -5.64
N GLY A 144 2.62 0.34 -6.29
CA GLY A 144 3.43 0.12 -7.48
C GLY A 144 2.81 0.70 -8.76
N GLY A 145 3.05 1.98 -9.05
CA GLY A 145 2.54 2.67 -10.23
C GLY A 145 1.13 3.26 -10.06
N VAL A 146 0.71 3.50 -8.83
CA VAL A 146 -0.60 4.09 -8.52
C VAL A 146 -0.63 5.57 -8.90
N VAL A 147 -1.61 5.97 -9.72
CA VAL A 147 -1.88 7.36 -10.14
C VAL A 147 -3.34 7.74 -9.87
N PRO A 148 -3.70 9.03 -9.78
CA PRO A 148 -5.06 9.44 -9.42
C PRO A 148 -6.16 8.85 -10.31
N GLY A 149 -5.91 8.70 -11.62
CA GLY A 149 -6.85 8.10 -12.57
C GLY A 149 -7.13 6.60 -12.37
N LEU A 150 -6.35 5.91 -11.53
CA LEU A 150 -6.55 4.50 -11.15
C LEU A 150 -7.35 4.33 -9.85
N VAL A 151 -7.58 5.39 -9.09
CA VAL A 151 -8.26 5.31 -7.78
C VAL A 151 -9.63 4.64 -7.88
N PRO A 152 -10.53 5.00 -8.82
CA PRO A 152 -11.83 4.31 -8.93
C PRO A 152 -11.68 2.80 -9.11
N LYS A 153 -10.75 2.38 -9.98
CA LYS A 153 -10.51 0.96 -10.24
C LYS A 153 -10.02 0.20 -9.02
N PHE A 154 -9.13 0.80 -8.21
CA PHE A 154 -8.67 0.16 -6.99
C PHE A 154 -9.77 0.04 -5.93
N LEU A 155 -10.65 1.03 -5.84
CA LEU A 155 -11.80 0.95 -4.94
C LEU A 155 -12.85 -0.06 -5.41
N ASP A 156 -13.05 -0.22 -6.72
CA ASP A 156 -13.90 -1.27 -7.28
C ASP A 156 -13.35 -2.68 -6.96
N ASP A 157 -12.03 -2.88 -7.12
CA ASP A 157 -11.41 -4.17 -6.89
C ASP A 157 -11.29 -4.55 -5.41
N ALA A 158 -10.91 -3.59 -4.58
CA ALA A 158 -10.55 -3.81 -3.19
C ALA A 158 -11.60 -3.35 -2.18
N GLY A 159 -12.58 -2.53 -2.60
CA GLY A 159 -13.48 -1.82 -1.69
C GLY A 159 -12.76 -0.67 -0.98
N ILE A 160 -13.47 0.02 -0.09
CA ILE A 160 -12.98 1.21 0.61
C ILE A 160 -11.93 0.91 1.70
N ASP A 161 -11.92 -0.32 2.23
CA ASP A 161 -10.91 -0.76 3.21
C ASP A 161 -9.64 -1.19 2.48
N VAL A 162 -8.87 -0.21 2.03
CA VAL A 162 -7.61 -0.39 1.29
C VAL A 162 -6.66 0.78 1.52
N LEU A 163 -5.36 0.49 1.58
CA LEU A 163 -4.31 1.50 1.53
C LEU A 163 -3.80 1.64 0.08
N LEU A 164 -3.61 2.88 -0.37
CA LEU A 164 -3.02 3.18 -1.67
C LEU A 164 -1.57 3.66 -1.50
N GLY A 165 -0.62 2.92 -2.07
CA GLY A 165 0.80 3.24 -2.07
C GLY A 165 1.18 4.16 -3.22
N VAL A 166 1.17 5.46 -2.99
CA VAL A 166 1.14 6.51 -4.03
C VAL A 166 2.46 7.30 -4.17
N GLY A 167 3.61 6.64 -4.12
CA GLY A 167 4.91 7.32 -4.16
C GLY A 167 5.10 8.19 -5.42
N ALA A 168 5.32 7.57 -6.56
CA ALA A 168 5.67 8.28 -7.80
C ALA A 168 4.52 9.16 -8.33
N GLY A 169 3.26 8.74 -8.17
CA GLY A 169 2.10 9.55 -8.58
C GLY A 169 1.99 10.87 -7.82
N ILE A 170 2.58 10.97 -6.63
CA ILE A 170 2.73 12.24 -5.88
C ILE A 170 3.97 13.00 -6.35
N HIS A 171 5.15 12.37 -6.29
CA HIS A 171 6.42 13.05 -6.50
C HIS A 171 6.66 13.50 -7.94
N ALA A 172 6.16 12.76 -8.92
CA ALA A 172 6.28 13.08 -10.34
C ALA A 172 5.13 13.93 -10.89
N HIS A 173 4.27 14.48 -10.04
CA HIS A 173 3.21 15.38 -10.48
C HIS A 173 3.80 16.65 -11.13
N PRO A 174 3.30 17.13 -12.31
CA PRO A 174 3.88 18.28 -13.01
C PRO A 174 3.95 19.57 -12.18
N MET A 175 3.01 19.74 -11.25
CA MET A 175 2.97 20.91 -10.34
C MET A 175 3.64 20.63 -8.98
N GLY A 176 4.42 19.56 -8.87
CA GLY A 176 5.15 19.17 -7.66
C GLY A 176 4.36 18.28 -6.68
N PRO A 177 5.05 17.79 -5.61
CA PRO A 177 4.49 16.77 -4.72
C PRO A 177 3.24 17.21 -3.96
N GLN A 178 3.14 18.47 -3.57
CA GLN A 178 1.96 18.99 -2.88
C GLN A 178 0.71 18.89 -3.77
N ALA A 179 0.85 19.24 -5.06
CA ALA A 179 -0.22 19.11 -6.03
C ALA A 179 -0.59 17.64 -6.28
N GLY A 180 0.41 16.75 -6.33
CA GLY A 180 0.16 15.31 -6.43
C GLY A 180 -0.66 14.77 -5.26
N ALA A 181 -0.35 15.17 -4.02
CA ALA A 181 -1.12 14.79 -2.85
C ALA A 181 -2.57 15.31 -2.90
N LYS A 182 -2.76 16.56 -3.34
CA LYS A 182 -4.10 17.14 -3.53
C LYS A 182 -4.89 16.41 -4.64
N ALA A 183 -4.25 16.05 -5.75
CA ALA A 183 -4.87 15.31 -6.83
C ALA A 183 -5.39 13.94 -6.34
N PHE A 184 -4.60 13.21 -5.54
CA PHE A 184 -5.05 11.94 -4.95
C PHE A 184 -6.19 12.14 -3.97
N ARG A 185 -6.11 13.16 -3.09
CA ARG A 185 -7.21 13.43 -2.16
C ARG A 185 -8.50 13.76 -2.92
N ALA A 186 -8.43 14.61 -3.94
CA ALA A 186 -9.58 14.94 -4.78
C ALA A 186 -10.14 13.72 -5.51
N ALA A 187 -9.28 12.80 -5.97
CA ALA A 187 -9.73 11.55 -6.60
C ALA A 187 -10.44 10.62 -5.61
N ILE A 188 -9.91 10.46 -4.39
CA ILE A 188 -10.52 9.66 -3.34
C ILE A 188 -11.87 10.27 -2.93
N ASP A 189 -11.91 11.57 -2.67
CA ASP A 189 -13.13 12.28 -2.26
C ASP A 189 -14.21 12.21 -3.33
N ALA A 190 -13.83 12.28 -4.61
CA ALA A 190 -14.74 12.08 -5.73
C ALA A 190 -15.37 10.69 -5.72
N CYS A 191 -14.54 9.63 -5.58
CA CYS A 191 -15.05 8.26 -5.50
C CYS A 191 -15.97 8.04 -4.29
N MET A 192 -15.60 8.60 -3.12
CA MET A 192 -16.40 8.46 -1.89
C MET A 192 -17.78 9.17 -1.97
N ASN A 193 -17.93 10.11 -2.89
CA ASN A 193 -19.17 10.84 -3.12
C ASN A 193 -19.84 10.50 -4.46
N ASP A 194 -19.44 9.41 -5.12
CA ASP A 194 -19.96 8.97 -6.42
C ASP A 194 -19.87 10.04 -7.53
N VAL A 195 -18.85 10.91 -7.47
CA VAL A 195 -18.60 11.95 -8.46
C VAL A 195 -17.59 11.44 -9.50
N PRO A 196 -17.90 11.48 -10.81
CA PRO A 196 -16.93 11.12 -11.84
C PRO A 196 -15.65 11.97 -11.77
N LEU A 197 -14.47 11.35 -11.92
CA LEU A 197 -13.19 12.08 -11.81
C LEU A 197 -13.08 13.23 -12.81
N ARG A 198 -13.64 13.10 -14.01
CA ARG A 198 -13.66 14.18 -15.01
C ARG A 198 -14.47 15.39 -14.55
N GLU A 199 -15.55 15.17 -13.81
CA GLU A 199 -16.33 16.27 -13.22
C GLU A 199 -15.55 16.92 -12.08
N LYS A 200 -14.97 16.11 -11.18
CA LYS A 200 -14.14 16.63 -10.08
C LYS A 200 -12.92 17.40 -10.58
N ALA A 201 -12.33 16.99 -11.68
CA ALA A 201 -11.19 17.67 -12.30
C ALA A 201 -11.51 19.10 -12.76
N LYS A 202 -12.76 19.41 -13.12
CA LYS A 202 -13.18 20.79 -13.47
C LYS A 202 -13.05 21.76 -12.29
N GLU A 203 -13.11 21.24 -11.05
CA GLU A 203 -13.02 22.01 -9.81
C GLU A 203 -11.62 21.93 -9.15
N CYS A 204 -10.78 20.99 -9.59
CA CYS A 204 -9.47 20.73 -9.00
C CYS A 204 -8.39 20.67 -10.08
N LYS A 205 -7.65 21.76 -10.26
CA LYS A 205 -6.60 21.86 -11.29
C LYS A 205 -5.51 20.80 -11.13
N GLU A 206 -5.18 20.42 -9.90
CA GLU A 206 -4.18 19.39 -9.62
C GLU A 206 -4.65 18.02 -10.14
N LEU A 207 -5.93 17.69 -9.97
CA LEU A 207 -6.50 16.46 -10.52
C LEU A 207 -6.56 16.50 -12.04
N GLU A 208 -6.99 17.63 -12.63
CA GLU A 208 -7.03 17.82 -14.08
C GLU A 208 -5.65 17.55 -14.71
N VAL A 209 -4.60 18.20 -14.23
CA VAL A 209 -3.21 18.03 -14.71
C VAL A 209 -2.73 16.59 -14.52
N SER A 210 -3.14 15.93 -13.45
CA SER A 210 -2.83 14.53 -13.20
C SER A 210 -3.48 13.62 -14.26
N LEU A 211 -4.75 13.84 -14.58
CA LEU A 211 -5.48 13.09 -15.61
C LEU A 211 -4.96 13.40 -17.03
N GLU A 212 -4.52 14.62 -17.29
CA GLU A 212 -3.85 14.97 -18.56
C GLU A 212 -2.53 14.20 -18.74
N LYS A 213 -1.76 14.05 -17.67
CA LYS A 213 -0.46 13.36 -17.72
C LYS A 213 -0.61 11.85 -17.82
N TRP A 214 -1.41 11.24 -16.95
CA TRP A 214 -1.48 9.79 -16.79
C TRP A 214 -2.74 9.14 -17.36
N GLY A 215 -3.79 9.92 -17.63
CA GLY A 215 -5.08 9.40 -18.10
C GLY A 215 -5.99 8.93 -16.97
N LEU A 216 -7.14 8.41 -17.39
CA LEU A 216 -8.14 7.78 -16.54
C LEU A 216 -8.32 6.33 -17.00
N TYR A 217 -8.34 5.39 -16.07
CA TYR A 217 -8.54 3.99 -16.38
C TYR A 217 -9.86 3.76 -17.12
N GLY A 218 -9.81 3.03 -18.22
CA GLY A 218 -10.97 2.71 -19.06
C GLY A 218 -11.32 3.73 -20.15
N GLU A 219 -10.82 4.98 -20.06
CA GLU A 219 -11.08 6.01 -21.08
C GLU A 219 -9.92 6.23 -22.06
N ASP A 220 -8.68 6.10 -21.60
CA ASP A 220 -7.46 6.48 -22.34
C ASP A 220 -6.50 5.30 -22.49
N HIS A 221 -6.81 4.37 -23.38
CA HIS A 221 -5.91 3.23 -23.69
C HIS A 221 -4.61 3.64 -24.38
N SER A 222 -4.51 4.86 -24.93
CA SER A 222 -3.36 5.33 -25.66
C SER A 222 -2.24 5.89 -24.78
N LYS A 223 -2.54 6.28 -23.54
CA LYS A 223 -1.56 6.78 -22.59
C LYS A 223 -1.02 5.64 -21.75
N ASN A 224 0.28 5.51 -21.70
CA ASN A 224 0.91 4.56 -20.78
C ASN A 224 0.70 5.06 -19.33
N LEU A 225 -0.36 4.58 -18.68
CA LEU A 225 -0.68 4.89 -17.28
C LEU A 225 0.48 4.58 -16.31
N TYR A 226 1.51 3.87 -16.79
CA TYR A 226 2.64 3.37 -16.01
C TYR A 226 3.97 4.04 -16.36
N ALA A 227 4.00 4.97 -17.34
CA ALA A 227 5.20 5.72 -17.67
C ALA A 227 5.48 6.75 -16.55
N ILE A 228 6.22 6.29 -15.56
CA ILE A 228 6.76 7.11 -14.46
C ILE A 228 8.24 7.32 -14.68
#